data_dffa3e5713e9c0133e703ef43010008a
#
_entry.id   dffa3e5713e9c0133e703ef43010008a
#
_cell.length_a   1.000
_cell.length_b   1.000
_cell.length_c   1.000
_cell.angle_alpha   90.00
_cell.angle_beta   90.00
_cell.angle_gamma   90.00
#
_symmetry.space_group_name_H-M   'P 1'
#
loop_
_entity.id
_entity.type
_entity.pdbx_description
1 polymer ?
#
loop_
_entity_poly.entity_id
_entity_poly.type
_entity_poly.pdbx_seq_one_letter_code
_entity_poly.pdbx_strand_id
1 'polypeptide(L)'
;MLQKGHQLQKPKPGTKAVAVTMLGNTNTAITAMQPLMKEKGYELVVFHANGVGGPAMEELAEAGQFVGIIDFTTNEMAANLVGGIHVANENRLKVAGRLGIPQVVVPGCVDFVVFHANTVPDNLKDRPLYNHNPEYWLVRLDGAEMEKLGKKFADSLNEAKGAVKVAIPTKGISIPNKPGGVFYDPEADKRFMDQMKNNLRKDIEVFSFDHHVNDPEFGIAVGKLFIDLLEKEK
;
A
#
# COMPACT_ATOMS: atom_id res chain seq x y z
N MET A 1 -25.44 29.33 6.96
CA MET A 1 -24.64 29.75 5.79
C MET A 1 -23.89 28.52 5.28
N LEU A 2 -24.36 27.91 4.19
CA LEU A 2 -23.66 26.82 3.53
C LEU A 2 -22.44 27.40 2.82
N GLN A 3 -21.23 26.95 3.21
CA GLN A 3 -20.01 27.34 2.53
C GLN A 3 -20.10 26.89 1.06
N LYS A 4 -19.80 27.81 0.15
CA LYS A 4 -19.73 27.56 -1.29
C LYS A 4 -18.84 26.34 -1.54
N GLY A 5 -19.41 25.32 -2.18
CA GLY A 5 -18.73 24.10 -2.50
C GLY A 5 -17.39 24.36 -3.20
N HIS A 6 -16.35 23.68 -2.76
CA HIS A 6 -15.11 23.58 -3.49
C HIS A 6 -15.46 23.02 -4.88
N GLN A 7 -15.34 23.84 -5.90
CA GLN A 7 -15.37 23.34 -7.27
C GLN A 7 -14.17 22.41 -7.42
N LEU A 8 -14.43 21.13 -7.63
CA LEU A 8 -13.41 20.18 -8.05
C LEU A 8 -12.71 20.78 -9.28
N GLN A 9 -11.44 21.13 -9.12
CA GLN A 9 -10.65 21.61 -10.25
C GLN A 9 -10.57 20.46 -11.27
N LYS A 10 -11.10 20.67 -12.46
CA LYS A 10 -10.97 19.71 -13.54
C LYS A 10 -9.48 19.52 -13.83
N PRO A 11 -9.01 18.27 -14.05
CA PRO A 11 -7.64 18.01 -14.45
C PRO A 11 -7.29 18.86 -15.68
N LYS A 12 -6.03 19.33 -15.76
CA LYS A 12 -5.57 20.03 -16.96
C LYS A 12 -5.68 19.09 -18.16
N PRO A 13 -6.11 19.57 -19.34
CA PRO A 13 -6.14 18.76 -20.55
C PRO A 13 -4.79 18.07 -20.77
N GLY A 14 -4.79 16.74 -20.96
CA GLY A 14 -3.58 15.94 -21.15
C GLY A 14 -2.92 15.40 -19.88
N THR A 15 -3.42 15.74 -18.67
CA THR A 15 -2.93 15.15 -17.42
C THR A 15 -3.38 13.69 -17.30
N LYS A 16 -2.44 12.81 -16.96
CA LYS A 16 -2.70 11.38 -16.79
C LYS A 16 -2.90 11.05 -15.32
N ALA A 17 -4.03 10.48 -14.98
CA ALA A 17 -4.35 10.09 -13.61
C ALA A 17 -3.62 8.80 -13.22
N VAL A 18 -2.99 8.82 -12.05
CA VAL A 18 -2.33 7.68 -11.39
C VAL A 18 -2.98 7.47 -10.03
N ALA A 19 -3.49 6.29 -9.77
CA ALA A 19 -4.03 5.98 -8.46
C ALA A 19 -2.93 5.71 -7.44
N VAL A 20 -3.13 6.14 -6.19
CA VAL A 20 -2.23 5.83 -5.08
C VAL A 20 -3.03 5.50 -3.82
N THR A 21 -2.70 4.40 -3.15
CA THR A 21 -3.29 4.04 -1.85
C THR A 21 -2.50 4.63 -0.69
N MET A 22 -3.19 5.08 0.36
CA MET A 22 -2.62 5.79 1.50
C MET A 22 -3.31 5.40 2.82
N LEU A 23 -2.55 5.45 3.89
CA LEU A 23 -3.02 5.61 5.28
C LEU A 23 -2.24 6.76 5.95
N GLY A 24 -2.64 7.18 7.15
CA GLY A 24 -1.88 8.16 7.93
C GLY A 24 -0.39 7.80 8.09
N ASN A 25 -0.10 6.50 8.14
CA ASN A 25 1.26 5.94 8.24
C ASN A 25 2.17 6.19 7.02
N THR A 26 1.62 6.59 5.87
CA THR A 26 2.36 6.74 4.59
C THR A 26 2.17 8.13 3.98
N ASN A 27 1.47 9.02 4.66
CA ASN A 27 1.09 10.33 4.14
C ASN A 27 2.30 11.21 3.76
N THR A 28 3.34 11.24 4.59
CA THR A 28 4.53 12.07 4.34
C THR A 28 5.25 11.66 3.06
N ALA A 29 5.47 10.35 2.87
CA ALA A 29 6.11 9.82 1.68
C ALA A 29 5.31 10.13 0.40
N ILE A 30 3.99 9.92 0.43
CA ILE A 30 3.11 10.17 -0.72
C ILE A 30 3.06 11.67 -1.05
N THR A 31 2.98 12.54 -0.03
CA THR A 31 3.02 13.99 -0.23
C THR A 31 4.33 14.45 -0.88
N ALA A 32 5.46 13.87 -0.46
CA ALA A 32 6.77 14.19 -1.02
C ALA A 32 6.92 13.75 -2.48
N MET A 33 6.21 12.71 -2.92
CA MET A 33 6.21 12.23 -4.30
C MET A 33 5.40 13.14 -5.24
N GLN A 34 4.36 13.84 -4.76
CA GLN A 34 3.44 14.61 -5.59
C GLN A 34 4.09 15.63 -6.53
N PRO A 35 5.07 16.48 -6.09
CA PRO A 35 5.71 17.45 -6.99
C PRO A 35 6.40 16.78 -8.18
N LEU A 36 7.11 15.67 -7.95
CA LEU A 36 7.78 14.89 -8.97
C LEU A 36 6.78 14.35 -10.02
N MET A 37 5.69 13.75 -9.54
CA MET A 37 4.64 13.20 -10.41
C MET A 37 4.00 14.29 -11.26
N LYS A 38 3.69 15.43 -10.65
CA LYS A 38 3.10 16.59 -11.33
C LYS A 38 4.03 17.18 -12.39
N GLU A 39 5.34 17.28 -12.13
CA GLU A 39 6.35 17.72 -13.10
C GLU A 39 6.36 16.82 -14.33
N LYS A 40 6.17 15.52 -14.16
CA LYS A 40 6.10 14.53 -15.23
C LYS A 40 4.73 14.42 -15.91
N GLY A 41 3.77 15.28 -15.56
CA GLY A 41 2.44 15.31 -16.16
C GLY A 41 1.45 14.28 -15.60
N TYR A 42 1.73 13.72 -14.43
CA TYR A 42 0.85 12.79 -13.72
C TYR A 42 0.14 13.48 -12.56
N GLU A 43 -1.14 13.18 -12.37
CA GLU A 43 -1.94 13.60 -11.22
C GLU A 43 -2.19 12.39 -10.32
N LEU A 44 -1.83 12.49 -9.04
CA LEU A 44 -2.10 11.43 -8.07
C LEU A 44 -3.52 11.54 -7.55
N VAL A 45 -4.30 10.48 -7.74
CA VAL A 45 -5.62 10.30 -7.13
C VAL A 45 -5.47 9.39 -5.92
N VAL A 46 -5.71 9.94 -4.74
CA VAL A 46 -5.42 9.27 -3.46
C VAL A 46 -6.63 8.50 -2.95
N PHE A 47 -6.41 7.23 -2.57
CA PHE A 47 -7.41 6.35 -1.97
C PHE A 47 -6.99 5.92 -0.57
N HIS A 48 -7.87 6.06 0.41
CA HIS A 48 -7.59 5.68 1.78
C HIS A 48 -7.79 4.17 1.96
N ALA A 49 -6.70 3.41 2.16
CA ALA A 49 -6.68 1.94 2.22
C ALA A 49 -7.27 1.38 3.53
N ASN A 50 -8.56 1.61 3.74
CA ASN A 50 -9.30 1.30 4.97
C ASN A 50 -10.45 0.28 4.78
N GLY A 51 -10.35 -0.58 3.77
CA GLY A 51 -11.40 -1.54 3.42
C GLY A 51 -12.38 -1.04 2.35
N VAL A 52 -12.41 0.27 2.11
CA VAL A 52 -13.27 0.92 1.10
C VAL A 52 -12.44 1.51 -0.04
N GLY A 53 -11.34 2.20 0.30
CA GLY A 53 -10.57 2.94 -0.70
C GLY A 53 -9.82 2.06 -1.69
N GLY A 54 -9.25 0.93 -1.26
CA GLY A 54 -8.63 -0.03 -2.18
C GLY A 54 -9.62 -0.59 -3.19
N PRO A 55 -10.76 -1.16 -2.76
CA PRO A 55 -11.82 -1.58 -3.68
C PRO A 55 -12.33 -0.48 -4.61
N ALA A 56 -12.55 0.74 -4.12
CA ALA A 56 -12.98 1.86 -4.95
C ALA A 56 -11.93 2.26 -6.00
N MET A 57 -10.65 2.20 -5.66
CA MET A 57 -9.55 2.37 -6.61
C MET A 57 -9.61 1.30 -7.72
N GLU A 58 -9.80 0.05 -7.33
CA GLU A 58 -9.87 -1.08 -8.27
C GLU A 58 -11.08 -0.98 -9.21
N GLU A 59 -12.26 -0.58 -8.71
CA GLU A 59 -13.44 -0.32 -9.55
C GLU A 59 -13.19 0.79 -10.59
N LEU A 60 -12.53 1.88 -10.19
CA LEU A 60 -12.18 2.96 -11.10
C LEU A 60 -11.08 2.54 -12.10
N ALA A 61 -10.19 1.63 -11.70
CA ALA A 61 -9.22 1.02 -12.61
C ALA A 61 -9.92 0.17 -13.68
N GLU A 62 -10.93 -0.64 -13.32
CA GLU A 62 -11.78 -1.38 -14.26
C GLU A 62 -12.53 -0.45 -15.22
N ALA A 63 -12.91 0.75 -14.76
CA ALA A 63 -13.50 1.79 -15.59
C ALA A 63 -12.48 2.56 -16.46
N GLY A 64 -11.21 2.16 -16.47
CA GLY A 64 -10.16 2.74 -17.32
C GLY A 64 -9.74 4.16 -16.93
N GLN A 65 -9.89 4.55 -15.65
CA GLN A 65 -9.61 5.91 -15.20
C GLN A 65 -8.13 6.19 -14.97
N PHE A 66 -7.26 5.17 -14.90
CA PHE A 66 -5.86 5.32 -14.52
C PHE A 66 -4.92 4.77 -15.60
N VAL A 67 -3.80 5.49 -15.80
CA VAL A 67 -2.70 5.03 -16.66
C VAL A 67 -1.71 4.14 -15.92
N GLY A 68 -1.80 4.05 -14.60
CA GLY A 68 -0.98 3.21 -13.73
C GLY A 68 -1.39 3.36 -12.26
N ILE A 69 -0.89 2.47 -11.43
CA ILE A 69 -1.23 2.40 -10.00
C ILE A 69 0.04 2.34 -9.16
N ILE A 70 0.09 3.13 -8.09
CA ILE A 70 1.05 3.02 -7.00
C ILE A 70 0.30 2.49 -5.78
N ASP A 71 0.28 1.19 -5.59
CA ASP A 71 -0.36 0.58 -4.43
C ASP A 71 0.60 0.65 -3.23
N PHE A 72 0.67 1.86 -2.64
CA PHE A 72 1.66 2.20 -1.63
C PHE A 72 1.30 1.67 -0.24
N THR A 73 0.01 1.51 0.03
CA THR A 73 -0.50 1.06 1.32
C THR A 73 -1.44 -0.11 1.12
N THR A 74 -0.97 -1.29 1.50
CA THR A 74 -1.65 -2.57 1.23
C THR A 74 -2.18 -3.24 2.50
N ASN A 75 -2.48 -2.46 3.55
CA ASN A 75 -3.00 -2.91 4.85
C ASN A 75 -4.23 -3.82 4.72
N GLU A 76 -5.08 -3.56 3.75
CA GLU A 76 -6.28 -4.35 3.46
C GLU A 76 -5.96 -5.84 3.20
N MET A 77 -4.76 -6.15 2.71
CA MET A 77 -4.30 -7.54 2.53
C MET A 77 -4.09 -8.26 3.86
N ALA A 78 -3.58 -7.54 4.88
CA ALA A 78 -3.47 -8.05 6.25
C ALA A 78 -4.86 -8.27 6.87
N ALA A 79 -5.76 -7.30 6.70
CA ALA A 79 -7.14 -7.40 7.19
C ALA A 79 -7.91 -8.56 6.53
N ASN A 80 -7.72 -8.81 5.24
CA ASN A 80 -8.31 -9.96 4.55
C ASN A 80 -7.78 -11.32 5.06
N LEU A 81 -6.66 -11.35 5.75
CA LEU A 81 -6.08 -12.58 6.34
C LEU A 81 -6.50 -12.77 7.80
N VAL A 82 -6.47 -11.70 8.60
CA VAL A 82 -6.60 -11.75 10.06
C VAL A 82 -7.94 -11.21 10.55
N GLY A 83 -8.56 -10.31 9.78
CA GLY A 83 -9.78 -9.60 10.16
C GLY A 83 -9.51 -8.14 10.50
N GLY A 84 -10.50 -7.50 11.15
CA GLY A 84 -10.46 -6.08 11.47
C GLY A 84 -11.36 -5.24 10.58
N ILE A 85 -11.35 -3.93 10.79
CA ILE A 85 -12.26 -3.01 10.11
C ILE A 85 -11.80 -2.61 8.69
N HIS A 86 -10.56 -2.94 8.31
CA HIS A 86 -10.03 -2.67 6.97
C HIS A 86 -10.17 -3.85 5.99
N VAL A 87 -11.03 -4.81 6.30
CA VAL A 87 -11.30 -5.93 5.37
C VAL A 87 -11.86 -5.39 4.07
N ALA A 88 -11.20 -5.74 2.96
CA ALA A 88 -11.60 -5.43 1.60
C ALA A 88 -12.18 -6.67 0.90
N ASN A 89 -12.46 -6.57 -0.40
CA ASN A 89 -12.84 -7.74 -1.18
C ASN A 89 -11.63 -8.65 -1.49
N GLU A 90 -11.88 -9.87 -1.94
CA GLU A 90 -10.86 -10.89 -2.25
C GLU A 90 -10.04 -10.60 -3.52
N ASN A 91 -10.46 -9.63 -4.34
CA ASN A 91 -9.75 -9.19 -5.54
C ASN A 91 -8.67 -8.15 -5.24
N ARG A 92 -8.56 -7.70 -3.99
CA ARG A 92 -7.58 -6.69 -3.57
C ARG A 92 -6.17 -7.07 -4.00
N LEU A 93 -5.47 -6.14 -4.64
CA LEU A 93 -4.13 -6.28 -5.22
C LEU A 93 -4.06 -7.12 -6.52
N LYS A 94 -5.19 -7.48 -7.13
CA LYS A 94 -5.23 -8.32 -8.33
C LYS A 94 -5.72 -7.57 -9.58
N VAL A 95 -6.61 -6.60 -9.38
CA VAL A 95 -7.36 -5.97 -10.48
C VAL A 95 -6.42 -5.27 -11.46
N ALA A 96 -5.49 -4.43 -10.98
CA ALA A 96 -4.54 -3.73 -11.83
C ALA A 96 -3.75 -4.72 -12.70
N GLY A 97 -3.24 -5.79 -12.08
CA GLY A 97 -2.49 -6.83 -12.77
C GLY A 97 -3.30 -7.54 -13.84
N ARG A 98 -4.52 -7.94 -13.55
CA ARG A 98 -5.42 -8.63 -14.52
C ARG A 98 -5.77 -7.75 -15.72
N LEU A 99 -5.89 -6.45 -15.50
CA LEU A 99 -6.16 -5.46 -16.55
C LEU A 99 -4.92 -5.10 -17.37
N GLY A 100 -3.73 -5.52 -16.94
CA GLY A 100 -2.49 -5.13 -17.60
C GLY A 100 -2.04 -3.71 -17.29
N ILE A 101 -2.58 -3.07 -16.24
CA ILE A 101 -2.22 -1.73 -15.83
C ILE A 101 -0.83 -1.78 -15.13
N PRO A 102 0.15 -0.97 -15.57
CA PRO A 102 1.46 -0.88 -14.91
C PRO A 102 1.32 -0.48 -13.44
N GLN A 103 2.03 -1.19 -12.54
CA GLN A 103 1.91 -0.93 -11.12
C GLN A 103 3.23 -1.02 -10.37
N VAL A 104 3.41 -0.12 -9.39
CA VAL A 104 4.41 -0.27 -8.34
C VAL A 104 3.69 -0.56 -7.03
N VAL A 105 4.10 -1.61 -6.35
CA VAL A 105 3.48 -2.07 -5.12
C VAL A 105 4.45 -1.98 -3.96
N VAL A 106 3.97 -1.42 -2.84
CA VAL A 106 4.71 -1.30 -1.59
C VAL A 106 3.96 -2.09 -0.52
N PRO A 107 4.62 -2.94 0.28
CA PRO A 107 4.01 -3.61 1.42
C PRO A 107 3.83 -2.65 2.61
N GLY A 108 3.31 -1.45 2.34
CA GLY A 108 3.06 -0.45 3.37
C GLY A 108 1.93 -0.89 4.31
N CYS A 109 2.21 -0.87 5.61
CA CYS A 109 1.24 -1.15 6.67
C CYS A 109 0.66 -2.57 6.66
N VAL A 110 1.36 -3.55 6.11
CA VAL A 110 0.90 -4.97 6.14
C VAL A 110 1.16 -5.67 7.47
N ASP A 111 1.87 -5.02 8.37
CA ASP A 111 2.31 -5.56 9.66
C ASP A 111 1.27 -5.46 10.78
N PHE A 112 0.11 -4.85 10.52
CA PHE A 112 -0.96 -4.70 11.51
C PHE A 112 -2.35 -4.79 10.89
N VAL A 113 -3.33 -5.08 11.75
CA VAL A 113 -4.77 -4.93 11.48
C VAL A 113 -5.36 -3.89 12.41
N VAL A 114 -6.51 -3.32 12.02
CA VAL A 114 -7.17 -2.23 12.76
C VAL A 114 -8.50 -2.71 13.32
N PHE A 115 -8.75 -2.39 14.60
CA PHE A 115 -10.02 -2.61 15.28
C PHE A 115 -10.53 -1.31 15.90
N HIS A 116 -11.84 -1.21 16.13
CA HIS A 116 -12.34 -0.20 17.05
C HIS A 116 -11.83 -0.47 18.47
N ALA A 117 -11.61 0.59 19.23
CA ALA A 117 -11.23 0.49 20.64
C ALA A 117 -12.20 -0.47 21.37
N ASN A 118 -11.65 -1.35 22.22
CA ASN A 118 -12.39 -2.36 22.99
C ASN A 118 -13.08 -3.47 22.17
N THR A 119 -12.86 -3.55 20.84
CA THR A 119 -13.40 -4.64 20.01
C THR A 119 -12.33 -5.63 19.52
N VAL A 120 -11.11 -5.51 20.04
CA VAL A 120 -10.03 -6.45 19.71
C VAL A 120 -10.43 -7.85 20.20
N PRO A 121 -10.44 -8.86 19.32
CA PRO A 121 -10.77 -10.25 19.69
C PRO A 121 -9.85 -10.79 20.79
N ASP A 122 -10.39 -11.65 21.65
CA ASP A 122 -9.64 -12.18 22.81
C ASP A 122 -8.34 -12.87 22.41
N ASN A 123 -8.32 -13.60 21.31
CA ASN A 123 -7.13 -14.27 20.78
C ASN A 123 -6.04 -13.32 20.25
N LEU A 124 -6.30 -12.02 20.18
CA LEU A 124 -5.36 -11.00 19.72
C LEU A 124 -4.96 -10.02 20.83
N LYS A 125 -5.56 -10.08 22.02
CA LYS A 125 -5.34 -9.11 23.11
C LYS A 125 -3.92 -9.12 23.69
N ASP A 126 -3.24 -10.26 23.64
CA ASP A 126 -1.89 -10.42 24.19
C ASP A 126 -0.79 -9.99 23.19
N ARG A 127 -1.18 -9.50 22.01
CA ARG A 127 -0.24 -9.05 20.99
C ARG A 127 0.17 -7.60 21.21
N PRO A 128 1.30 -7.14 20.59
CA PRO A 128 1.64 -5.74 20.59
C PRO A 128 0.49 -4.89 20.03
N LEU A 129 0.04 -3.93 20.82
CA LEU A 129 -1.05 -2.99 20.51
C LEU A 129 -0.48 -1.58 20.38
N TYR A 130 -0.93 -0.86 19.36
CA TYR A 130 -0.67 0.56 19.20
C TYR A 130 -2.00 1.34 19.23
N ASN A 131 -2.15 2.18 20.25
CA ASN A 131 -3.30 3.07 20.36
C ASN A 131 -3.10 4.23 19.38
N HIS A 132 -3.71 4.14 18.19
CA HIS A 132 -3.59 5.16 17.15
C HIS A 132 -4.33 6.44 17.54
N ASN A 133 -5.52 6.28 18.08
CA ASN A 133 -6.38 7.33 18.62
C ASN A 133 -7.45 6.70 19.54
N PRO A 134 -8.32 7.48 20.19
CA PRO A 134 -9.34 6.94 21.09
C PRO A 134 -10.30 5.91 20.46
N GLU A 135 -10.46 5.92 19.13
CA GLU A 135 -11.40 5.06 18.41
C GLU A 135 -10.75 3.83 17.79
N TYR A 136 -9.44 3.89 17.44
CA TYR A 136 -8.78 2.84 16.66
C TYR A 136 -7.52 2.32 17.33
N TRP A 137 -7.49 0.99 17.47
CA TRP A 137 -6.34 0.25 17.94
C TRP A 137 -5.76 -0.61 16.82
N LEU A 138 -4.45 -0.56 16.68
CA LEU A 138 -3.70 -1.36 15.73
C LEU A 138 -3.12 -2.57 16.47
N VAL A 139 -3.25 -3.75 15.88
CA VAL A 139 -2.76 -5.03 16.43
C VAL A 139 -1.71 -5.59 15.49
N ARG A 140 -0.52 -5.86 16.00
CA ARG A 140 0.60 -6.43 15.21
C ARG A 140 0.29 -7.85 14.76
N LEU A 141 0.59 -8.18 13.51
CA LEU A 141 0.58 -9.55 13.01
C LEU A 141 1.76 -10.33 13.60
N ASP A 142 1.54 -11.61 13.88
CA ASP A 142 2.62 -12.50 14.28
C ASP A 142 3.44 -13.00 13.08
N GLY A 143 4.57 -13.68 13.36
CA GLY A 143 5.48 -14.17 12.33
C GLY A 143 4.84 -15.21 11.39
N ALA A 144 3.89 -16.02 11.85
CA ALA A 144 3.21 -17.01 11.03
C ALA A 144 2.18 -16.37 10.09
N GLU A 145 1.52 -15.33 10.55
CA GLU A 145 0.61 -14.52 9.73
C GLU A 145 1.37 -13.71 8.70
N MET A 146 2.50 -13.10 9.07
CA MET A 146 3.39 -12.40 8.14
C MET A 146 3.91 -13.32 7.05
N GLU A 147 4.28 -14.56 7.38
CA GLU A 147 4.70 -15.57 6.40
C GLU A 147 3.58 -15.91 5.42
N LYS A 148 2.37 -16.21 5.91
CA LYS A 148 1.19 -16.49 5.07
C LYS A 148 0.83 -15.30 4.19
N LEU A 149 0.91 -14.09 4.74
CA LEU A 149 0.61 -12.86 4.03
C LEU A 149 1.61 -12.61 2.90
N GLY A 150 2.90 -12.86 3.11
CA GLY A 150 3.93 -12.75 2.08
C GLY A 150 3.64 -13.66 0.88
N LYS A 151 3.25 -14.91 1.12
CA LYS A 151 2.83 -15.82 0.05
C LYS A 151 1.58 -15.31 -0.68
N LYS A 152 0.53 -14.91 0.05
CA LYS A 152 -0.71 -14.39 -0.54
C LYS A 152 -0.46 -13.14 -1.38
N PHE A 153 0.46 -12.29 -0.95
CA PHE A 153 0.88 -11.09 -1.66
C PHE A 153 1.52 -11.45 -3.02
N ALA A 154 2.46 -12.39 -3.02
CA ALA A 154 3.08 -12.89 -4.23
C ALA A 154 2.05 -13.57 -5.17
N ASP A 155 1.18 -14.43 -4.63
CA ASP A 155 0.14 -15.11 -5.41
C ASP A 155 -0.76 -14.07 -6.14
N SER A 156 -1.12 -12.97 -5.47
CA SER A 156 -1.93 -11.89 -6.07
C SER A 156 -1.18 -11.17 -7.19
N LEU A 157 0.09 -10.83 -6.99
CA LEU A 157 0.91 -10.15 -8.00
C LEU A 157 1.26 -11.05 -9.19
N ASN A 158 1.35 -12.36 -8.98
CA ASN A 158 1.61 -13.34 -10.04
C ASN A 158 0.48 -13.46 -11.08
N GLU A 159 -0.73 -12.99 -10.74
CA GLU A 159 -1.83 -12.89 -11.69
C GLU A 159 -1.66 -11.76 -12.73
N ALA A 160 -0.67 -10.88 -12.54
CA ALA A 160 -0.50 -9.70 -13.38
C ALA A 160 -0.11 -10.06 -14.82
N LYS A 161 -0.73 -9.36 -15.77
CA LYS A 161 -0.44 -9.39 -17.21
C LYS A 161 0.40 -8.19 -17.64
N GLY A 162 0.32 -7.09 -16.90
CA GLY A 162 1.12 -5.90 -17.11
C GLY A 162 2.39 -5.87 -16.25
N ALA A 163 3.18 -4.82 -16.43
CA ALA A 163 4.42 -4.62 -15.70
C ALA A 163 4.17 -4.35 -14.20
N VAL A 164 4.89 -5.08 -13.36
CA VAL A 164 4.84 -4.94 -11.90
C VAL A 164 6.25 -4.76 -11.35
N LYS A 165 6.40 -3.81 -10.45
CA LYS A 165 7.59 -3.68 -9.60
C LYS A 165 7.17 -3.62 -8.13
N VAL A 166 7.99 -4.22 -7.26
CA VAL A 166 7.78 -4.15 -5.81
C VAL A 166 8.88 -3.29 -5.19
N ALA A 167 8.47 -2.31 -4.37
CA ALA A 167 9.39 -1.43 -3.65
C ALA A 167 9.29 -1.70 -2.15
N ILE A 168 10.39 -2.13 -1.53
CA ILE A 168 10.46 -2.52 -0.11
C ILE A 168 11.23 -1.47 0.68
N PRO A 169 10.62 -0.81 1.69
CA PRO A 169 11.36 -0.03 2.67
C PRO A 169 12.01 -0.98 3.71
N THR A 170 13.32 -0.83 3.99
CA THR A 170 14.04 -1.76 4.88
C THR A 170 14.13 -1.28 6.33
N LYS A 171 13.70 -0.02 6.62
CA LYS A 171 13.74 0.57 7.99
C LYS A 171 12.39 0.59 8.69
N GLY A 172 11.42 -0.16 8.20
CA GLY A 172 10.09 -0.29 8.77
C GLY A 172 8.98 0.00 7.78
N ILE A 173 7.90 -0.75 7.89
CA ILE A 173 6.76 -0.77 6.96
C ILE A 173 5.52 -0.05 7.52
N SER A 174 5.58 0.45 8.76
CA SER A 174 4.56 1.31 9.38
C SER A 174 5.20 2.23 10.42
N ILE A 175 4.52 3.31 10.84
CA ILE A 175 5.05 4.25 11.84
C ILE A 175 5.50 3.55 13.15
N PRO A 176 4.71 2.64 13.75
CA PRO A 176 5.14 1.93 14.95
C PRO A 176 6.19 0.82 14.69
N ASN A 177 6.50 0.50 13.42
CA ASN A 177 7.47 -0.52 13.03
C ASN A 177 8.82 0.14 12.66
N LYS A 178 9.57 0.48 13.69
CA LYS A 178 10.93 1.01 13.59
C LYS A 178 11.69 0.67 14.90
N PRO A 179 13.03 0.72 14.95
CA PRO A 179 13.78 0.47 16.17
C PRO A 179 13.22 1.26 17.36
N GLY A 180 12.87 0.54 18.45
CA GLY A 180 12.22 1.10 19.64
C GLY A 180 10.70 1.30 19.51
N GLY A 181 10.10 1.09 18.35
CA GLY A 181 8.66 1.12 18.16
C GLY A 181 7.97 -0.17 18.63
N VAL A 182 6.70 -0.07 19.01
CA VAL A 182 5.93 -1.19 19.59
C VAL A 182 5.70 -2.36 18.61
N PHE A 183 5.77 -2.10 17.29
CA PHE A 183 5.63 -3.13 16.25
C PHE A 183 6.96 -3.59 15.65
N TYR A 184 8.10 -3.12 16.22
CA TYR A 184 9.40 -3.50 15.70
C TYR A 184 9.68 -4.99 15.92
N ASP A 185 9.55 -5.77 14.85
CA ASP A 185 9.81 -7.21 14.80
C ASP A 185 10.45 -7.55 13.44
N PRO A 186 11.76 -7.37 13.30
CA PRO A 186 12.47 -7.59 12.03
C PRO A 186 12.42 -9.05 11.57
N GLU A 187 12.27 -10.02 12.49
CA GLU A 187 12.14 -11.44 12.13
C GLU A 187 10.79 -11.74 11.49
N ALA A 188 9.69 -11.19 12.02
CA ALA A 188 8.37 -11.32 11.40
C ALA A 188 8.32 -10.61 10.04
N ASP A 189 8.90 -9.41 9.94
CA ASP A 189 9.00 -8.68 8.67
C ASP A 189 9.82 -9.46 7.63
N LYS A 190 10.93 -10.07 8.08
CA LYS A 190 11.75 -10.92 7.21
C LYS A 190 10.98 -12.12 6.68
N ARG A 191 10.16 -12.80 7.50
CA ARG A 191 9.31 -13.91 7.05
C ARG A 191 8.38 -13.49 5.92
N PHE A 192 7.72 -12.34 6.04
CA PHE A 192 6.90 -11.79 4.96
C PHE A 192 7.72 -11.57 3.68
N MET A 193 8.86 -10.87 3.79
CA MET A 193 9.70 -10.53 2.65
C MET A 193 10.27 -11.77 1.95
N ASP A 194 10.72 -12.76 2.72
CA ASP A 194 11.26 -14.01 2.17
C ASP A 194 10.17 -14.80 1.42
N GLN A 195 9.00 -14.97 2.03
CA GLN A 195 7.89 -15.66 1.37
C GLN A 195 7.40 -14.95 0.13
N MET A 196 7.29 -13.63 0.17
CA MET A 196 6.93 -12.85 -1.00
C MET A 196 7.98 -13.04 -2.12
N LYS A 197 9.26 -12.82 -1.84
CA LYS A 197 10.34 -12.92 -2.84
C LYS A 197 10.47 -14.32 -3.42
N ASN A 198 10.35 -15.36 -2.58
CA ASN A 198 10.52 -16.76 -3.00
C ASN A 198 9.35 -17.25 -3.87
N ASN A 199 8.17 -16.63 -3.78
CA ASN A 199 6.99 -17.02 -4.52
C ASN A 199 6.64 -16.08 -5.68
N LEU A 200 7.29 -14.93 -5.82
CA LEU A 200 7.09 -14.03 -6.96
C LEU A 200 7.63 -14.63 -8.25
N ARG A 201 6.94 -14.40 -9.37
CA ARG A 201 7.45 -14.67 -10.71
C ARG A 201 8.76 -13.92 -10.92
N LYS A 202 9.67 -14.52 -11.67
CA LYS A 202 11.03 -14.01 -11.89
C LYS A 202 11.08 -12.68 -12.66
N ASP A 203 10.04 -12.35 -13.41
CA ASP A 203 9.89 -11.10 -14.16
C ASP A 203 9.40 -9.93 -13.31
N ILE A 204 8.92 -10.19 -12.08
CA ILE A 204 8.55 -9.14 -11.12
C ILE A 204 9.79 -8.71 -10.35
N GLU A 205 10.30 -7.53 -10.67
CA GLU A 205 11.49 -6.98 -10.02
C GLU A 205 11.18 -6.46 -8.62
N VAL A 206 12.05 -6.77 -7.65
CA VAL A 206 11.94 -6.32 -6.27
C VAL A 206 13.10 -5.38 -5.93
N PHE A 207 12.78 -4.15 -5.57
CA PHE A 207 13.73 -3.10 -5.19
C PHE A 207 13.67 -2.87 -3.68
N SER A 208 14.82 -2.89 -3.02
CA SER A 208 14.94 -2.59 -1.58
C SER A 208 15.57 -1.21 -1.39
N PHE A 209 14.97 -0.39 -0.54
CA PHE A 209 15.39 0.97 -0.25
C PHE A 209 15.72 1.12 1.24
N ASP A 210 16.86 1.71 1.56
CA ASP A 210 17.32 1.93 2.94
C ASP A 210 16.58 3.12 3.59
N HIS A 211 15.25 3.03 3.62
CA HIS A 211 14.32 4.03 4.15
C HIS A 211 13.21 3.39 4.95
N HIS A 212 12.56 4.19 5.78
CA HIS A 212 11.28 3.85 6.38
C HIS A 212 10.13 4.16 5.39
N VAL A 213 9.00 3.44 5.50
CA VAL A 213 7.87 3.58 4.58
C VAL A 213 7.33 5.02 4.47
N ASN A 214 7.42 5.80 5.54
CA ASN A 214 6.92 7.18 5.58
C ASN A 214 8.00 8.25 5.35
N ASP A 215 9.24 7.85 5.01
CA ASP A 215 10.29 8.82 4.70
C ASP A 215 9.97 9.53 3.37
N PRO A 216 10.17 10.86 3.29
CA PRO A 216 10.00 11.61 2.05
C PRO A 216 10.82 11.03 0.89
N GLU A 217 12.05 10.64 1.18
CA GLU A 217 13.00 10.07 0.21
C GLU A 217 12.50 8.74 -0.36
N PHE A 218 11.84 7.91 0.47
CA PHE A 218 11.21 6.68 -0.01
C PHE A 218 10.06 6.98 -0.97
N GLY A 219 9.21 7.94 -0.64
CA GLY A 219 8.12 8.36 -1.53
C GLY A 219 8.65 8.82 -2.89
N ILE A 220 9.70 9.67 -2.90
CA ILE A 220 10.35 10.14 -4.12
C ILE A 220 10.96 8.97 -4.92
N ALA A 221 11.61 8.01 -4.24
CA ALA A 221 12.18 6.83 -4.88
C ALA A 221 11.13 5.94 -5.54
N VAL A 222 9.98 5.72 -4.88
CA VAL A 222 8.84 4.99 -5.44
C VAL A 222 8.26 5.73 -6.65
N GLY A 223 8.12 7.06 -6.58
CA GLY A 223 7.66 7.87 -7.70
C GLY A 223 8.59 7.77 -8.93
N LYS A 224 9.91 7.80 -8.73
CA LYS A 224 10.90 7.59 -9.80
C LYS A 224 10.78 6.19 -10.39
N LEU A 225 10.69 5.15 -9.54
CA LEU A 225 10.55 3.77 -9.98
C LEU A 225 9.29 3.57 -10.84
N PHE A 226 8.20 4.26 -10.51
CA PHE A 226 6.95 4.22 -11.26
C PHE A 226 7.06 4.95 -12.61
N ILE A 227 7.70 6.13 -12.64
CA ILE A 227 7.94 6.86 -13.89
C ILE A 227 8.78 6.02 -14.85
N ASP A 228 9.88 5.42 -14.35
CA ASP A 228 10.75 4.54 -15.13
C ASP A 228 9.99 3.30 -15.66
N LEU A 229 9.01 2.79 -14.89
CA LEU A 229 8.15 1.69 -15.33
C LEU A 229 7.30 2.13 -16.53
N LEU A 230 6.62 3.27 -16.42
CA LEU A 230 5.75 3.78 -17.49
C LEU A 230 6.50 4.21 -18.76
N GLU A 231 7.76 4.64 -18.64
CA GLU A 231 8.59 5.03 -19.79
C GLU A 231 9.08 3.82 -20.59
N LYS A 232 9.25 2.66 -19.95
CA LYS A 232 9.65 1.40 -20.61
C LYS A 232 8.50 0.69 -21.34
N GLU A 233 7.25 1.01 -20.99
CA GLU A 233 6.05 0.44 -21.61
C GLU A 233 5.58 1.22 -22.87
N LYS A 234 6.27 2.31 -23.22
CA LYS A 234 6.04 3.10 -24.46
C LYS A 234 6.88 2.62 -25.61
#